data_fd3230ab149701a865924e0f360b62bc
#
_entry.id   fd3230ab149701a865924e0f360b62bc
#
_cell.length_a   1.000
_cell.length_b   1.000
_cell.length_c   1.000
_cell.angle_alpha   90.00
_cell.angle_beta   90.00
_cell.angle_gamma   90.00
#
_symmetry.space_group_name_H-M   'P 1'
#
loop_
_entity.id
_entity.type
_entity.pdbx_description
1 polymer ?
#
loop_
_entity_poly.entity_id
_entity_poly.type
_entity_poly.pdbx_seq_one_letter_code
_entity_poly.pdbx_strand_id
1 'polypeptide(L)'
;MILRLDTPLNEDEYPVTKEILSFDFENIEASCTLARYATGYRYTIYREDKSFLFVKEDNSNIVNSNIGQEEPMDISLLRFGLWIMFGIVIAPLGGIAIHSSVNVKDGRAVLCLGESGTGKSTHTRLWREHIEGTWMLNDDSPIIRMVNGKAVAFGSPWSGKTHCYISDCAPIQGFIRLSQAPYNKIKRLAPLSSIGALLPSCPPAFAYDNTLQDCICNTLSEMIGCTPVYHLECLPNAEAAQLSYTTLYGE
;
A
#
# COMPACT_ATOMS: atom_id res chain seq x y z
N MET A 1 11.99 -10.04 -3.08
CA MET A 1 12.93 -8.97 -3.49
C MET A 1 14.26 -9.19 -2.82
N ILE A 2 15.36 -9.01 -3.55
CA ILE A 2 16.74 -8.98 -3.02
C ILE A 2 17.21 -7.55 -3.18
N LEU A 3 17.71 -6.95 -2.11
CA LEU A 3 18.25 -5.59 -2.13
C LEU A 3 19.77 -5.65 -1.91
N ARG A 4 20.52 -4.97 -2.77
CA ARG A 4 21.96 -4.77 -2.67
C ARG A 4 22.21 -3.27 -2.45
N LEU A 5 22.74 -2.92 -1.28
CA LEU A 5 22.80 -1.52 -0.81
C LEU A 5 24.10 -0.79 -1.16
N ASP A 6 25.16 -1.52 -1.46
CA ASP A 6 26.53 -1.00 -1.65
C ASP A 6 27.01 -1.09 -3.09
N THR A 7 26.06 -1.19 -4.04
CA THR A 7 26.41 -1.27 -5.46
C THR A 7 26.82 0.13 -5.95
N PRO A 8 28.03 0.30 -6.50
CA PRO A 8 28.37 1.58 -7.12
C PRO A 8 27.49 1.77 -8.36
N LEU A 9 26.69 2.82 -8.35
CA LEU A 9 25.77 3.16 -9.42
C LEU A 9 26.04 4.62 -9.87
N ASN A 10 26.05 4.81 -11.19
CA ASN A 10 26.13 6.13 -11.80
C ASN A 10 24.86 6.38 -12.62
N GLU A 11 24.26 7.57 -12.51
CA GLU A 11 23.06 7.95 -13.26
C GLU A 11 23.22 7.82 -14.78
N ASP A 12 24.41 8.08 -15.30
CA ASP A 12 24.70 8.04 -16.73
C ASP A 12 24.59 6.59 -17.31
N GLU A 13 24.71 5.57 -16.47
CA GLU A 13 24.55 4.15 -16.86
C GLU A 13 23.07 3.77 -17.03
N TYR A 14 22.15 4.58 -16.49
CA TYR A 14 20.70 4.30 -16.49
C TYR A 14 19.94 5.52 -17.04
N PRO A 15 20.14 5.91 -18.31
CA PRO A 15 19.54 7.10 -18.89
C PRO A 15 18.02 7.00 -18.88
N VAL A 16 17.36 8.03 -18.38
CA VAL A 16 15.89 8.09 -18.32
C VAL A 16 15.30 8.13 -19.71
N THR A 17 14.40 7.19 -20.01
CA THR A 17 13.62 7.14 -21.26
C THR A 17 12.23 7.72 -21.08
N LYS A 18 11.66 7.63 -19.85
CA LYS A 18 10.35 8.19 -19.50
C LYS A 18 10.33 8.49 -17.99
N GLU A 19 10.09 9.72 -17.63
CA GLU A 19 9.75 10.08 -16.26
C GLU A 19 8.31 9.62 -15.95
N ILE A 20 8.14 9.00 -14.80
CA ILE A 20 6.84 8.51 -14.30
C ILE A 20 6.27 9.52 -13.31
N LEU A 21 7.06 9.89 -12.30
CA LEU A 21 6.67 10.83 -11.25
C LEU A 21 7.90 11.48 -10.64
N SER A 22 7.80 12.79 -10.36
CA SER A 22 8.75 13.53 -9.53
C SER A 22 8.01 14.29 -8.45
N PHE A 23 8.56 14.36 -7.23
CA PHE A 23 8.01 15.17 -6.14
C PHE A 23 9.08 15.53 -5.11
N ASP A 24 8.81 16.59 -4.35
CA ASP A 24 9.59 17.00 -3.19
C ASP A 24 9.02 16.38 -1.92
N PHE A 25 9.88 15.98 -1.00
CA PHE A 25 9.42 15.48 0.31
C PHE A 25 9.01 16.65 1.21
N GLU A 26 7.84 16.54 1.86
CA GLU A 26 7.28 17.62 2.67
C GLU A 26 8.12 17.97 3.93
N ASN A 27 8.84 16.99 4.49
CA ASN A 27 9.48 17.12 5.81
C ASN A 27 11.01 16.99 5.80
N ILE A 28 11.60 16.83 4.63
CA ILE A 28 13.06 16.78 4.44
C ILE A 28 13.42 17.53 3.17
N GLU A 29 14.59 18.20 3.18
CA GLU A 29 15.12 18.85 1.98
C GLU A 29 15.66 17.79 1.00
N ALA A 30 14.75 17.11 0.34
CA ALA A 30 15.04 16.10 -0.66
C ALA A 30 13.93 16.06 -1.71
N SER A 31 14.28 15.66 -2.91
CA SER A 31 13.35 15.37 -3.99
C SER A 31 13.55 13.95 -4.52
N CYS A 32 12.60 13.44 -5.27
CA CYS A 32 12.78 12.14 -5.89
C CYS A 32 12.15 12.07 -7.28
N THR A 33 12.65 11.14 -8.07
CA THR A 33 12.13 10.84 -9.40
C THR A 33 12.03 9.33 -9.57
N LEU A 34 10.85 8.86 -9.94
CA LEU A 34 10.63 7.52 -10.47
C LEU A 34 10.58 7.59 -11.99
N ALA A 35 11.37 6.77 -12.66
CA ALA A 35 11.50 6.79 -14.11
C ALA A 35 11.71 5.39 -14.70
N ARG A 36 11.40 5.25 -15.99
CA ARG A 36 11.86 4.14 -16.81
C ARG A 36 13.23 4.46 -17.39
N TYR A 37 14.07 3.47 -17.47
CA TYR A 37 15.21 3.42 -18.38
C TYR A 37 15.02 2.24 -19.35
N ALA A 38 15.98 1.99 -20.25
CA ALA A 38 15.78 1.08 -21.38
C ALA A 38 15.24 -0.31 -20.99
N THR A 39 15.68 -0.89 -19.86
CA THR A 39 15.38 -2.26 -19.46
C THR A 39 14.81 -2.38 -18.05
N GLY A 40 14.33 -1.28 -17.45
CA GLY A 40 13.83 -1.36 -16.07
C GLY A 40 13.33 -0.05 -15.48
N TYR A 41 13.37 0.01 -14.15
CA TYR A 41 12.96 1.15 -13.35
C TYR A 41 14.12 1.73 -12.58
N ARG A 42 14.23 3.05 -12.58
CA ARG A 42 15.13 3.84 -11.76
C ARG A 42 14.32 4.73 -10.83
N TYR A 43 14.56 4.62 -9.53
CA TYR A 43 14.10 5.57 -8.53
C TYR A 43 15.31 6.27 -7.96
N THR A 44 15.34 7.58 -8.05
CA THR A 44 16.44 8.41 -7.58
C THR A 44 15.93 9.36 -6.51
N ILE A 45 16.64 9.45 -5.40
CA ILE A 45 16.40 10.45 -4.36
C ILE A 45 17.56 11.43 -4.39
N TYR A 46 17.25 12.71 -4.50
CA TYR A 46 18.23 13.81 -4.49
C TYR A 46 18.19 14.51 -3.15
N ARG A 47 19.33 14.69 -2.54
CA ARG A 47 19.47 15.41 -1.29
C ARG A 47 20.80 16.17 -1.29
N GLU A 48 20.75 17.51 -1.17
CA GLU A 48 21.92 18.36 -1.30
C GLU A 48 22.63 18.12 -2.66
N ASP A 49 23.91 17.77 -2.63
CA ASP A 49 24.73 17.44 -3.80
C ASP A 49 24.83 15.94 -4.11
N LYS A 50 24.01 15.11 -3.43
CA LYS A 50 24.04 13.64 -3.54
C LYS A 50 22.81 13.10 -4.23
N SER A 51 23.00 11.98 -4.95
CA SER A 51 21.93 11.17 -5.51
C SER A 51 22.01 9.73 -5.03
N PHE A 52 20.86 9.20 -4.58
CA PHE A 52 20.70 7.82 -4.14
C PHE A 52 19.83 7.09 -5.15
N LEU A 53 20.45 6.17 -5.87
CA LEU A 53 19.80 5.40 -6.92
C LEU A 53 19.31 4.07 -6.38
N PHE A 54 18.12 3.68 -6.84
CA PHE A 54 17.56 2.33 -6.72
C PHE A 54 17.20 1.88 -8.12
N VAL A 55 17.84 0.82 -8.60
CA VAL A 55 17.71 0.34 -9.99
C VAL A 55 17.25 -1.10 -10.01
N LYS A 56 16.26 -1.39 -10.86
CA LYS A 56 15.67 -2.71 -11.04
C LYS A 56 15.44 -3.00 -12.53
N GLU A 57 16.00 -4.11 -13.02
CA GLU A 57 15.70 -4.67 -14.33
C GLU A 57 14.28 -5.25 -14.40
N ASP A 58 13.60 -5.18 -15.55
CA ASP A 58 12.19 -5.58 -15.71
C ASP A 58 11.90 -7.00 -15.23
N ASN A 59 12.71 -7.97 -15.59
CA ASN A 59 12.50 -9.38 -15.25
C ASN A 59 13.26 -9.83 -14.00
N SER A 60 13.73 -8.89 -13.18
CA SER A 60 14.52 -9.17 -11.98
C SER A 60 13.73 -8.85 -10.71
N ASN A 61 13.95 -9.62 -9.66
CA ASN A 61 13.55 -9.30 -8.30
C ASN A 61 14.69 -8.70 -7.47
N ILE A 62 15.82 -8.35 -8.11
CA ILE A 62 16.97 -7.70 -7.51
C ILE A 62 16.83 -6.19 -7.70
N VAL A 63 17.03 -5.45 -6.62
CA VAL A 63 17.16 -4.00 -6.60
C VAL A 63 18.59 -3.69 -6.16
N ASN A 64 19.34 -2.97 -6.97
CA ASN A 64 20.65 -2.45 -6.64
C ASN A 64 20.52 -0.99 -6.19
N SER A 65 21.31 -0.59 -5.19
CA SER A 65 21.34 0.78 -4.70
C SER A 65 22.74 1.16 -4.22
N ASN A 66 23.08 2.44 -4.35
CA ASN A 66 24.31 3.03 -3.81
C ASN A 66 24.10 3.67 -2.42
N ILE A 67 22.91 3.60 -1.84
CA ILE A 67 22.59 4.26 -0.57
C ILE A 67 23.42 3.74 0.61
N GLY A 68 23.88 2.50 0.55
CA GLY A 68 24.74 1.89 1.57
C GLY A 68 26.19 2.35 1.50
N GLN A 69 26.60 3.14 0.50
CA GLN A 69 27.94 3.74 0.42
C GLN A 69 28.09 4.98 1.31
N GLU A 70 26.99 5.49 1.86
CA GLU A 70 26.99 6.61 2.80
C GLU A 70 27.10 6.12 4.24
N GLU A 71 27.96 6.78 5.04
CA GLU A 71 28.08 6.52 6.47
C GLU A 71 27.92 7.83 7.28
N PRO A 72 26.92 7.89 8.18
CA PRO A 72 25.86 6.87 8.42
C PRO A 72 24.83 6.84 7.29
N MET A 73 24.37 5.64 6.93
CA MET A 73 23.31 5.45 5.95
C MET A 73 21.99 6.10 6.42
N ASP A 74 21.34 6.87 5.54
CA ASP A 74 20.04 7.46 5.86
C ASP A 74 18.91 6.42 5.77
N ILE A 75 18.48 5.95 6.94
CA ILE A 75 17.42 4.95 7.08
C ILE A 75 16.07 5.47 6.57
N SER A 76 15.80 6.76 6.65
CA SER A 76 14.53 7.34 6.17
C SER A 76 14.45 7.28 4.65
N LEU A 77 15.51 7.70 3.96
CA LEU A 77 15.61 7.60 2.50
C LEU A 77 15.58 6.14 2.02
N LEU A 78 16.28 5.25 2.74
CA LEU A 78 16.23 3.82 2.46
C LEU A 78 14.79 3.27 2.53
N ARG A 79 14.03 3.65 3.56
CA ARG A 79 12.62 3.21 3.71
C ARG A 79 11.75 3.66 2.55
N PHE A 80 11.91 4.88 2.05
CA PHE A 80 11.20 5.38 0.87
C PHE A 80 11.59 4.61 -0.40
N GLY A 81 12.89 4.45 -0.64
CA GLY A 81 13.38 3.66 -1.77
C GLY A 81 12.85 2.23 -1.75
N LEU A 82 12.89 1.59 -0.58
CA LEU A 82 12.33 0.25 -0.38
C LEU A 82 10.83 0.18 -0.67
N TRP A 83 10.05 1.15 -0.21
CA TRP A 83 8.60 1.15 -0.39
C TRP A 83 8.22 1.19 -1.87
N ILE A 84 8.82 2.10 -2.64
CA ILE A 84 8.58 2.23 -4.08
C ILE A 84 9.05 0.97 -4.82
N MET A 85 10.30 0.56 -4.61
CA MET A 85 10.89 -0.56 -5.35
C MET A 85 10.26 -1.91 -5.00
N PHE A 86 9.87 -2.11 -3.74
CA PHE A 86 9.11 -3.30 -3.35
C PHE A 86 7.76 -3.36 -4.07
N GLY A 87 7.03 -2.24 -4.12
CA GLY A 87 5.78 -2.14 -4.86
C GLY A 87 5.95 -2.52 -6.35
N ILE A 88 7.01 -2.02 -7.00
CA ILE A 88 7.33 -2.34 -8.40
C ILE A 88 7.65 -3.83 -8.57
N VAL A 89 8.38 -4.42 -7.62
CA VAL A 89 8.75 -5.85 -7.68
C VAL A 89 7.53 -6.77 -7.51
N ILE A 90 6.58 -6.40 -6.61
CA ILE A 90 5.43 -7.27 -6.32
C ILE A 90 4.26 -7.08 -7.28
N ALA A 91 4.14 -5.94 -7.97
CA ALA A 91 3.01 -5.68 -8.86
C ALA A 91 2.82 -6.76 -9.95
N PRO A 92 3.86 -7.19 -10.69
CA PRO A 92 3.74 -8.30 -11.65
C PRO A 92 3.43 -9.65 -11.01
N LEU A 93 3.60 -9.78 -9.69
CA LEU A 93 3.31 -10.99 -8.92
C LEU A 93 1.92 -10.96 -8.28
N GLY A 94 1.08 -10.00 -8.67
CA GLY A 94 -0.28 -9.81 -8.13
C GLY A 94 -0.30 -9.28 -6.70
N GLY A 95 0.72 -8.51 -6.29
CA GLY A 95 0.80 -7.87 -4.99
C GLY A 95 0.60 -6.36 -5.08
N ILE A 96 -0.10 -5.77 -4.12
CA ILE A 96 -0.32 -4.32 -4.01
C ILE A 96 -0.04 -3.88 -2.58
N ALA A 97 0.80 -2.86 -2.40
CA ALA A 97 0.88 -2.11 -1.16
C ALA A 97 -0.29 -1.11 -1.14
N ILE A 98 -1.33 -1.39 -0.36
CA ILE A 98 -2.56 -0.58 -0.36
C ILE A 98 -2.65 0.31 0.88
N HIS A 99 -2.93 1.61 0.70
CA HIS A 99 -3.09 2.52 1.83
C HIS A 99 -4.38 2.21 2.61
N SER A 100 -4.25 1.44 3.68
CA SER A 100 -5.36 0.99 4.51
C SER A 100 -4.93 0.66 5.94
N SER A 101 -5.91 0.64 6.85
CA SER A 101 -5.75 0.13 8.20
C SER A 101 -6.47 -1.22 8.30
N VAL A 102 -5.83 -2.24 8.87
CA VAL A 102 -6.29 -3.63 8.83
C VAL A 102 -6.48 -4.20 10.21
N ASN A 103 -7.72 -4.60 10.50
CA ASN A 103 -8.04 -5.45 11.64
C ASN A 103 -8.27 -6.90 11.21
N VAL A 104 -7.98 -7.82 12.11
CA VAL A 104 -8.28 -9.24 11.97
C VAL A 104 -9.24 -9.66 13.08
N LYS A 105 -10.30 -10.36 12.69
CA LYS A 105 -11.28 -10.98 13.58
C LYS A 105 -11.56 -12.40 13.08
N ASP A 106 -11.53 -13.37 13.98
CA ASP A 106 -11.76 -14.81 13.66
C ASP A 106 -10.90 -15.29 12.47
N GLY A 107 -9.64 -14.88 12.43
CA GLY A 107 -8.70 -15.26 11.37
C GLY A 107 -8.96 -14.62 10.00
N ARG A 108 -9.82 -13.61 9.89
CA ARG A 108 -10.14 -12.91 8.65
C ARG A 108 -9.88 -11.42 8.75
N ALA A 109 -9.27 -10.84 7.73
CA ALA A 109 -8.88 -9.44 7.68
C ALA A 109 -10.01 -8.55 7.13
N VAL A 110 -10.20 -7.39 7.74
CA VAL A 110 -11.04 -6.30 7.23
C VAL A 110 -10.17 -5.08 7.00
N LEU A 111 -10.19 -4.57 5.77
CA LEU A 111 -9.39 -3.42 5.35
C LEU A 111 -10.26 -2.16 5.32
N CYS A 112 -9.87 -1.18 6.11
CA CYS A 112 -10.50 0.15 6.14
C CYS A 112 -9.69 1.11 5.26
N LEU A 113 -10.32 1.61 4.20
CA LEU A 113 -9.74 2.53 3.21
C LEU A 113 -10.37 3.91 3.31
N GLY A 114 -9.70 4.89 2.77
CA GLY A 114 -10.15 6.28 2.72
C GLY A 114 -8.97 7.23 2.64
N GLU A 115 -9.22 8.48 2.32
CA GLU A 115 -8.20 9.52 2.29
C GLU A 115 -7.62 9.79 3.67
N SER A 116 -6.54 10.55 3.73
CA SER A 116 -6.00 11.01 5.01
C SER A 116 -7.06 11.79 5.78
N GLY A 117 -7.21 11.52 7.08
CA GLY A 117 -8.20 12.19 7.91
C GLY A 117 -9.64 11.66 7.84
N THR A 118 -9.98 10.68 6.98
CA THR A 118 -11.34 10.11 6.90
C THR A 118 -11.75 9.27 8.12
N GLY A 119 -10.80 8.91 9.00
CA GLY A 119 -11.10 8.16 10.22
C GLY A 119 -10.74 6.69 10.18
N LYS A 120 -9.89 6.22 9.25
CA LYS A 120 -9.43 4.81 9.19
C LYS A 120 -8.95 4.28 10.54
N SER A 121 -7.93 4.92 11.12
CA SER A 121 -7.37 4.51 12.41
C SER A 121 -8.37 4.64 13.56
N THR A 122 -9.30 5.59 13.50
CA THR A 122 -10.39 5.71 14.46
C THR A 122 -11.34 4.52 14.35
N HIS A 123 -11.77 4.17 13.14
CA HIS A 123 -12.70 3.06 12.93
C HIS A 123 -12.09 1.71 13.31
N THR A 124 -10.81 1.46 12.96
CA THR A 124 -10.10 0.24 13.36
C THR A 124 -9.85 0.19 14.88
N ARG A 125 -9.64 1.32 15.55
CA ARG A 125 -9.59 1.40 17.02
C ARG A 125 -10.93 1.04 17.64
N LEU A 126 -12.05 1.59 17.14
CA LEU A 126 -13.40 1.28 17.61
C LEU A 126 -13.74 -0.22 17.45
N TRP A 127 -13.29 -0.85 16.38
CA TRP A 127 -13.43 -2.30 16.25
C TRP A 127 -12.73 -3.04 17.38
N ARG A 128 -11.50 -2.68 17.73
CA ARG A 128 -10.75 -3.34 18.81
C ARG A 128 -11.32 -3.07 20.20
N GLU A 129 -11.97 -1.93 20.39
CA GLU A 129 -12.61 -1.55 21.65
C GLU A 129 -13.96 -2.23 21.85
N HIS A 130 -14.72 -2.48 20.80
CA HIS A 130 -16.12 -2.91 20.89
C HIS A 130 -16.41 -4.29 20.29
N ILE A 131 -15.45 -4.91 19.60
CA ILE A 131 -15.60 -6.25 19.01
C ILE A 131 -14.51 -7.15 19.58
N GLU A 132 -14.91 -8.00 20.52
CA GLU A 132 -14.01 -8.88 21.26
C GLU A 132 -13.17 -9.76 20.32
N GLY A 133 -11.89 -9.97 20.64
CA GLY A 133 -10.96 -10.79 19.85
C GLY A 133 -10.48 -10.14 18.55
N THR A 134 -10.74 -8.84 18.36
CA THR A 134 -10.18 -8.08 17.22
C THR A 134 -8.77 -7.60 17.53
N TRP A 135 -7.84 -7.77 16.59
CA TRP A 135 -6.48 -7.24 16.66
C TRP A 135 -6.07 -6.58 15.34
N MET A 136 -5.03 -5.75 15.37
CA MET A 136 -4.53 -5.01 14.21
C MET A 136 -3.41 -5.77 13.54
N LEU A 137 -3.50 -5.97 12.23
CA LEU A 137 -2.44 -6.55 11.41
C LEU A 137 -1.46 -5.49 10.88
N ASN A 138 -1.99 -4.35 10.42
CA ASN A 138 -1.20 -3.23 9.90
C ASN A 138 -2.00 -1.92 9.95
N ASP A 139 -1.31 -0.79 10.08
CA ASP A 139 -1.93 0.56 10.12
C ASP A 139 -1.24 1.50 9.14
N ASP A 140 -1.22 1.21 7.86
CA ASP A 140 -0.83 2.14 6.78
C ASP A 140 -0.71 1.47 5.42
N SER A 141 0.22 0.54 5.25
CA SER A 141 0.56 -0.03 3.95
C SER A 141 0.69 -1.55 4.01
N PRO A 142 -0.38 -2.28 4.37
CA PRO A 142 -0.39 -3.74 4.24
C PRO A 142 -0.18 -4.13 2.78
N ILE A 143 0.31 -5.35 2.58
CA ILE A 143 0.36 -5.93 1.24
C ILE A 143 -0.87 -6.80 1.03
N ILE A 144 -1.58 -6.58 -0.06
CA ILE A 144 -2.67 -7.47 -0.48
C ILE A 144 -2.24 -8.29 -1.70
N ARG A 145 -2.66 -9.55 -1.76
CA ARG A 145 -2.31 -10.46 -2.85
C ARG A 145 -3.36 -11.54 -3.03
N MET A 146 -3.54 -12.01 -4.28
CA MET A 146 -4.27 -13.24 -4.54
C MET A 146 -3.39 -14.45 -4.22
N VAL A 147 -3.87 -15.35 -3.36
CA VAL A 147 -3.20 -16.59 -2.97
C VAL A 147 -4.21 -17.74 -3.05
N ASN A 148 -3.97 -18.70 -3.92
CA ASN A 148 -4.87 -19.85 -4.12
C ASN A 148 -6.35 -19.46 -4.31
N GLY A 149 -6.61 -18.44 -5.12
CA GLY A 149 -7.97 -17.95 -5.43
C GLY A 149 -8.64 -17.14 -4.31
N LYS A 150 -7.92 -16.76 -3.26
CA LYS A 150 -8.40 -15.90 -2.17
C LYS A 150 -7.59 -14.63 -2.09
N ALA A 151 -8.24 -13.52 -1.81
CA ALA A 151 -7.54 -12.28 -1.45
C ALA A 151 -7.00 -12.39 -0.02
N VAL A 152 -5.72 -12.12 0.17
CA VAL A 152 -5.02 -12.22 1.46
C VAL A 152 -4.33 -10.91 1.76
N ALA A 153 -4.45 -10.43 3.00
CA ALA A 153 -3.70 -9.31 3.53
C ALA A 153 -2.51 -9.80 4.35
N PHE A 154 -1.36 -9.16 4.15
CA PHE A 154 -0.12 -9.41 4.87
C PHE A 154 0.29 -8.15 5.61
N GLY A 155 0.83 -8.33 6.82
CA GLY A 155 1.54 -7.26 7.51
C GLY A 155 2.77 -6.82 6.72
N SER A 156 3.23 -5.60 6.99
CA SER A 156 4.35 -5.01 6.27
C SER A 156 5.26 -4.22 7.22
N PRO A 157 6.50 -3.90 6.83
CA PRO A 157 7.38 -3.05 7.62
C PRO A 157 7.02 -1.55 7.52
N TRP A 158 5.97 -1.19 6.79
CA TRP A 158 5.46 0.18 6.70
C TRP A 158 4.22 0.35 7.54
N SER A 159 4.32 1.21 8.56
CA SER A 159 3.25 1.52 9.50
C SER A 159 3.11 3.03 9.64
N GLY A 160 1.89 3.48 9.86
CA GLY A 160 1.55 4.88 10.06
C GLY A 160 1.82 5.36 11.49
N LYS A 161 0.83 6.08 12.05
CA LYS A 161 0.92 6.62 13.42
C LYS A 161 0.99 5.54 14.51
N THR A 162 0.37 4.40 14.26
CA THR A 162 0.42 3.25 15.16
C THR A 162 1.54 2.32 14.70
N HIS A 163 2.58 2.17 15.52
CA HIS A 163 3.68 1.23 15.22
C HIS A 163 3.15 -0.21 15.26
N CYS A 164 2.93 -0.79 14.09
CA CYS A 164 2.39 -2.12 13.91
C CYS A 164 3.18 -2.86 12.82
N TYR A 165 4.12 -3.70 13.23
CA TYR A 165 5.05 -4.43 12.36
C TYR A 165 4.88 -5.95 12.55
N ILE A 166 3.67 -6.43 12.30
CA ILE A 166 3.32 -7.84 12.50
C ILE A 166 3.64 -8.62 11.23
N SER A 167 4.42 -9.69 11.38
CA SER A 167 4.74 -10.63 10.31
C SER A 167 3.72 -11.77 10.31
N ASP A 168 2.50 -11.46 9.88
CA ASP A 168 1.39 -12.41 9.80
C ASP A 168 0.53 -12.08 8.57
N CYS A 169 -0.46 -12.93 8.27
CA CYS A 169 -1.39 -12.73 7.19
C CYS A 169 -2.77 -13.30 7.52
N ALA A 170 -3.80 -12.78 6.84
CA ALA A 170 -5.16 -13.31 6.95
C ALA A 170 -5.91 -13.16 5.62
N PRO A 171 -6.79 -14.14 5.25
CA PRO A 171 -7.71 -13.97 4.13
C PRO A 171 -8.62 -12.77 4.36
N ILE A 172 -8.87 -12.01 3.30
CA ILE A 172 -9.66 -10.79 3.38
C ILE A 172 -11.15 -11.13 3.38
N GLN A 173 -11.85 -10.71 4.43
CA GLN A 173 -13.30 -10.82 4.58
C GLN A 173 -14.02 -9.74 3.76
N GLY A 174 -13.46 -8.55 3.70
CA GLY A 174 -14.01 -7.46 2.92
C GLY A 174 -13.21 -6.16 3.04
N PHE A 175 -13.50 -5.27 2.12
CA PHE A 175 -12.97 -3.90 2.09
C PHE A 175 -14.06 -2.92 2.48
N ILE A 176 -13.72 -1.91 3.27
CA ILE A 176 -14.62 -0.82 3.68
C ILE A 176 -14.01 0.51 3.28
N ARG A 177 -14.58 1.19 2.29
CA ARG A 177 -14.27 2.59 2.00
C ARG A 177 -15.04 3.47 2.97
N LEU A 178 -14.32 4.26 3.79
CA LEU A 178 -14.90 5.15 4.77
C LEU A 178 -15.14 6.55 4.20
N SER A 179 -16.23 7.18 4.62
CA SER A 179 -16.47 8.61 4.52
C SER A 179 -17.18 9.13 5.76
N GLN A 180 -16.90 10.38 6.15
CA GLN A 180 -17.55 11.01 7.28
C GLN A 180 -18.99 11.43 6.92
N ALA A 181 -19.93 11.13 7.81
CA ALA A 181 -21.33 11.52 7.66
C ALA A 181 -21.96 11.73 9.05
N PRO A 182 -23.07 12.48 9.16
CA PRO A 182 -23.79 12.68 10.42
C PRO A 182 -24.69 11.49 10.79
N TYR A 183 -24.53 10.35 10.14
CA TYR A 183 -25.28 9.10 10.35
C TYR A 183 -24.37 7.90 10.03
N ASN A 184 -24.85 6.69 10.35
CA ASN A 184 -24.17 5.45 10.01
C ASN A 184 -24.97 4.70 8.94
N LYS A 185 -24.35 4.46 7.77
CA LYS A 185 -24.95 3.72 6.66
C LYS A 185 -23.88 2.97 5.90
N ILE A 186 -24.08 1.66 5.72
CA ILE A 186 -23.18 0.81 4.92
C ILE A 186 -23.91 0.30 3.68
N LYS A 187 -23.18 0.24 2.56
CA LYS A 187 -23.71 -0.24 1.29
C LYS A 187 -22.66 -1.08 0.58
N ARG A 188 -23.03 -2.28 0.12
CA ARG A 188 -22.20 -3.06 -0.78
C ARG A 188 -22.08 -2.37 -2.15
N LEU A 189 -20.88 -2.30 -2.69
CA LEU A 189 -20.61 -1.67 -3.97
C LEU A 189 -20.73 -2.71 -5.11
N ALA A 190 -21.22 -2.24 -6.27
CA ALA A 190 -21.13 -2.98 -7.51
C ALA A 190 -19.67 -3.04 -8.02
N PRO A 191 -19.29 -4.02 -8.87
CA PRO A 191 -17.88 -4.21 -9.27
C PRO A 191 -17.18 -2.96 -9.77
N LEU A 192 -17.77 -2.19 -10.66
CA LEU A 192 -17.18 -0.96 -11.18
C LEU A 192 -16.97 0.10 -10.09
N SER A 193 -17.94 0.26 -9.18
CA SER A 193 -17.82 1.16 -8.03
C SER A 193 -16.78 0.66 -7.03
N SER A 194 -16.57 -0.65 -6.94
CA SER A 194 -15.54 -1.26 -6.09
C SER A 194 -14.13 -0.93 -6.56
N ILE A 195 -13.86 -0.97 -7.88
CA ILE A 195 -12.59 -0.50 -8.43
C ILE A 195 -12.36 0.97 -8.09
N GLY A 196 -13.36 1.83 -8.31
CA GLY A 196 -13.28 3.26 -7.97
C GLY A 196 -13.06 3.53 -6.48
N ALA A 197 -13.50 2.63 -5.59
CA ALA A 197 -13.27 2.73 -4.15
C ALA A 197 -11.86 2.28 -3.71
N LEU A 198 -11.27 1.30 -4.39
CA LEU A 198 -9.97 0.71 -4.04
C LEU A 198 -8.80 1.44 -4.71
N LEU A 199 -8.93 1.79 -5.98
CA LEU A 199 -7.85 2.35 -6.81
C LEU A 199 -7.17 3.59 -6.19
N PRO A 200 -7.88 4.57 -5.60
CA PRO A 200 -7.25 5.73 -4.96
C PRO A 200 -6.37 5.39 -3.75
N SER A 201 -6.48 4.18 -3.21
CA SER A 201 -5.64 3.69 -2.10
C SER A 201 -4.43 2.88 -2.58
N CYS A 202 -4.28 2.64 -3.88
CA CYS A 202 -3.10 2.02 -4.48
C CYS A 202 -1.97 3.06 -4.64
N PRO A 203 -0.71 2.63 -4.86
CA PRO A 203 0.40 3.57 -5.03
C PRO A 203 0.16 4.55 -6.18
N PRO A 204 0.05 5.87 -5.92
CA PRO A 204 -0.36 6.84 -6.94
C PRO A 204 0.63 6.95 -8.10
N ALA A 205 1.92 6.78 -7.84
CA ALA A 205 2.95 6.81 -8.87
C ALA A 205 2.73 5.77 -9.98
N PHE A 206 2.11 4.63 -9.65
CA PHE A 206 1.95 3.53 -10.60
C PHE A 206 0.84 3.80 -11.63
N ALA A 207 -0.03 4.77 -11.39
CA ALA A 207 -1.04 5.21 -12.36
C ALA A 207 -0.42 5.88 -13.62
N TYR A 208 0.83 6.33 -13.54
CA TYR A 208 1.54 6.99 -14.65
C TYR A 208 2.42 6.04 -15.48
N ASP A 209 2.47 4.75 -15.10
CA ASP A 209 3.12 3.69 -15.87
C ASP A 209 2.11 2.60 -16.26
N ASN A 210 1.89 2.40 -17.56
CA ASN A 210 0.86 1.50 -18.06
C ASN A 210 1.05 0.06 -17.56
N THR A 211 2.30 -0.42 -17.47
CA THR A 211 2.60 -1.79 -17.03
C THR A 211 2.21 -1.99 -15.56
N LEU A 212 2.58 -1.04 -14.69
CA LEU A 212 2.25 -1.10 -13.28
C LEU A 212 0.75 -0.88 -13.04
N GLN A 213 0.14 0.03 -13.78
CA GLN A 213 -1.30 0.27 -13.71
C GLN A 213 -2.10 -0.97 -14.11
N ASP A 214 -1.73 -1.64 -15.21
CA ASP A 214 -2.38 -2.86 -15.65
C ASP A 214 -2.25 -3.98 -14.61
N CYS A 215 -1.08 -4.15 -14.00
CA CYS A 215 -0.87 -5.11 -12.91
C CYS A 215 -1.83 -4.84 -11.73
N ILE A 216 -1.94 -3.57 -11.31
CA ILE A 216 -2.86 -3.18 -10.21
C ILE A 216 -4.32 -3.44 -10.61
N CYS A 217 -4.75 -2.98 -11.78
CA CYS A 217 -6.13 -3.15 -12.23
C CYS A 217 -6.54 -4.62 -12.36
N ASN A 218 -5.65 -5.46 -12.89
CA ASN A 218 -5.87 -6.90 -12.99
C ASN A 218 -6.01 -7.54 -11.60
N THR A 219 -5.08 -7.24 -10.68
CA THR A 219 -5.10 -7.76 -9.31
C THR A 219 -6.37 -7.32 -8.56
N LEU A 220 -6.77 -6.05 -8.66
CA LEU A 220 -8.01 -5.55 -8.06
C LEU A 220 -9.24 -6.24 -8.66
N SER A 221 -9.26 -6.44 -9.98
CA SER A 221 -10.37 -7.12 -10.66
C SER A 221 -10.56 -8.56 -10.18
N GLU A 222 -9.47 -9.29 -9.99
CA GLU A 222 -9.52 -10.63 -9.40
C GLU A 222 -10.05 -10.61 -7.96
N MET A 223 -9.56 -9.66 -7.14
CA MET A 223 -9.96 -9.54 -5.73
C MET A 223 -11.44 -9.21 -5.58
N ILE A 224 -11.98 -8.26 -6.33
CA ILE A 224 -13.40 -7.89 -6.23
C ILE A 224 -14.34 -9.00 -6.75
N GLY A 225 -13.82 -9.89 -7.57
CA GLY A 225 -14.54 -11.11 -8.01
C GLY A 225 -14.83 -12.08 -6.88
N CYS A 226 -14.03 -12.10 -5.82
CA CYS A 226 -14.15 -13.02 -4.70
C CYS A 226 -14.31 -12.35 -3.32
N THR A 227 -14.14 -11.04 -3.21
CA THR A 227 -14.14 -10.30 -1.93
C THR A 227 -15.05 -9.08 -2.03
N PRO A 228 -16.03 -8.91 -1.13
CA PRO A 228 -16.96 -7.80 -1.17
C PRO A 228 -16.28 -6.48 -0.78
N VAL A 229 -16.74 -5.40 -1.42
CA VAL A 229 -16.34 -4.03 -1.12
C VAL A 229 -17.56 -3.25 -0.68
N TYR A 230 -17.43 -2.52 0.43
CA TYR A 230 -18.49 -1.70 1.00
C TYR A 230 -18.08 -0.24 1.06
N HIS A 231 -19.05 0.64 0.98
CA HIS A 231 -18.94 2.04 1.37
C HIS A 231 -19.65 2.24 2.70
N LEU A 232 -18.94 2.77 3.68
CA LEU A 232 -19.46 3.13 4.99
C LEU A 232 -19.38 4.64 5.19
N GLU A 233 -20.54 5.27 5.18
CA GLU A 233 -20.77 6.65 5.62
C GLU A 233 -21.01 6.60 7.12
N CYS A 234 -20.17 7.23 7.95
CA CYS A 234 -20.28 7.01 9.39
C CYS A 234 -19.83 8.16 10.27
N LEU A 235 -20.35 8.11 11.50
CA LEU A 235 -19.87 8.80 12.69
C LEU A 235 -18.68 8.01 13.30
N PRO A 236 -17.78 8.65 14.05
CA PRO A 236 -16.71 7.99 14.77
C PRO A 236 -17.22 7.39 16.11
N ASN A 237 -18.14 6.43 16.08
CA ASN A 237 -18.79 5.83 17.25
C ASN A 237 -18.85 4.29 17.20
N ALA A 238 -19.22 3.69 18.33
CA ALA A 238 -19.33 2.24 18.48
C ALA A 238 -20.36 1.62 17.53
N GLU A 239 -21.45 2.34 17.23
CA GLU A 239 -22.50 1.86 16.33
C GLU A 239 -21.97 1.65 14.91
N ALA A 240 -21.09 2.53 14.41
CA ALA A 240 -20.44 2.38 13.11
C ALA A 240 -19.57 1.12 13.07
N ALA A 241 -18.82 0.83 14.14
CA ALA A 241 -18.01 -0.40 14.24
C ALA A 241 -18.92 -1.63 14.25
N GLN A 242 -19.98 -1.62 15.05
CA GLN A 242 -20.93 -2.73 15.13
C GLN A 242 -21.68 -2.95 13.80
N LEU A 243 -22.08 -1.87 13.12
CA LEU A 243 -22.74 -1.93 11.82
C LEU A 243 -21.84 -2.61 10.76
N SER A 244 -20.58 -2.20 10.69
CA SER A 244 -19.64 -2.80 9.75
C SER A 244 -19.30 -4.26 10.11
N TYR A 245 -19.17 -4.59 11.39
CA TYR A 245 -18.96 -5.93 11.86
C TYR A 245 -20.12 -6.85 11.49
N THR A 246 -21.36 -6.50 11.86
CA THR A 246 -22.54 -7.30 11.55
C THR A 246 -22.78 -7.46 10.05
N THR A 247 -22.42 -6.45 9.24
CA THR A 247 -22.54 -6.54 7.78
C THR A 247 -21.53 -7.54 7.18
N LEU A 248 -20.34 -7.65 7.74
CA LEU A 248 -19.27 -8.51 7.22
C LEU A 248 -19.29 -9.94 7.78
N TYR A 249 -19.76 -10.12 9.02
CA TYR A 249 -19.71 -11.38 9.77
C TYR A 249 -21.09 -11.90 10.22
N GLY A 250 -22.10 -11.03 10.18
CA GLY A 250 -23.48 -11.47 10.44
C GLY A 250 -23.97 -12.35 9.29
N GLU A 251 -24.47 -13.53 9.62
CA GLU A 251 -25.25 -14.41 8.72
C GLU A 251 -26.68 -13.88 8.58
#